data_e9253b318ae9ee318ec5961947072c71
#
_entry.id   e9253b318ae9ee318ec5961947072c71
#
_cell.length_a   1.000
_cell.length_b   1.000
_cell.length_c   1.000
_cell.angle_alpha   90.00
_cell.angle_beta   90.00
_cell.angle_gamma   90.00
#
_symmetry.space_group_name_H-M   'P 1'
#
loop_
_entity.id
_entity.type
_entity.pdbx_description
1 polymer ?
#
loop_
_entity_poly.entity_id
_entity_poly.type
_entity_poly.pdbx_seq_one_letter_code
_entity_poly.pdbx_strand_id
1 'polypeptide(L)'
;KVDHIAFTGGPETARHIVRNSAENLASTSLELGGKSPFIVFEDADIDSAVNAQVSGIFAATGQSCVAGSRLIISNKIKDAFLSKLAAKAAAVVIGAPDDIATEVGPLCTPAQRDTAVKLIAQSVAVGAVVVSGGAPLKRDGNFFPPTILDCSDAPDAPCLTHEFFGPVLSVLGFDSEEDALSLANDTAFGLASGVFTRDLSRAHRVIRKLRAGIVWVNTYRAVSPMAPFGGHGLSGHGREGGLQAALDYTKVKAVWLRTSDDPIPDPFVMR
;
A
#
# COMPACT_ATOMS: atom_id res chain seq x y z
N LYS A 1 -17.77 7.39 -26.88
CA LYS A 1 -16.40 6.92 -27.11
C LYS A 1 -15.52 7.52 -26.04
N VAL A 2 -14.79 6.71 -25.30
CA VAL A 2 -13.91 7.09 -24.19
C VAL A 2 -12.47 6.86 -24.64
N ASP A 3 -11.58 7.84 -24.44
CA ASP A 3 -10.18 7.77 -24.84
C ASP A 3 -9.26 7.33 -23.70
N HIS A 4 -9.64 7.59 -22.46
CA HIS A 4 -8.90 7.24 -21.25
C HIS A 4 -9.85 6.87 -20.12
N ILE A 5 -9.50 5.87 -19.30
CA ILE A 5 -10.24 5.43 -18.12
C ILE A 5 -9.32 5.50 -16.90
N ALA A 6 -9.64 6.39 -15.98
CA ALA A 6 -9.03 6.42 -14.65
C ALA A 6 -9.91 5.63 -13.68
N PHE A 7 -9.32 4.70 -12.92
CA PHE A 7 -10.05 3.83 -12.00
C PHE A 7 -9.26 3.61 -10.71
N THR A 8 -9.96 3.76 -9.59
CA THR A 8 -9.47 3.39 -8.25
C THR A 8 -10.34 2.28 -7.68
N GLY A 9 -9.73 1.17 -7.23
CA GLY A 9 -10.47 0.04 -6.67
C GLY A 9 -9.67 -1.25 -6.56
N GLY A 10 -10.35 -2.40 -6.56
CA GLY A 10 -9.70 -3.71 -6.45
C GLY A 10 -9.13 -4.24 -7.76
N PRO A 11 -8.07 -5.07 -7.71
CA PRO A 11 -7.41 -5.63 -8.92
C PRO A 11 -8.36 -6.45 -9.82
N GLU A 12 -9.35 -7.12 -9.24
CA GLU A 12 -10.31 -7.91 -10.03
C GLU A 12 -11.17 -7.02 -10.94
N THR A 13 -11.70 -5.92 -10.41
CA THR A 13 -12.46 -4.95 -11.20
C THR A 13 -11.58 -4.29 -12.25
N ALA A 14 -10.34 -3.95 -11.91
CA ALA A 14 -9.37 -3.39 -12.83
C ALA A 14 -9.12 -4.32 -14.04
N ARG A 15 -9.01 -5.64 -13.83
CA ARG A 15 -8.88 -6.62 -14.92
C ARG A 15 -10.07 -6.61 -15.88
N HIS A 16 -11.30 -6.43 -15.36
CA HIS A 16 -12.48 -6.27 -16.21
C HIS A 16 -12.44 -4.97 -17.03
N ILE A 17 -12.01 -3.87 -16.41
CA ILE A 17 -11.86 -2.58 -17.11
C ILE A 17 -10.86 -2.70 -18.25
N VAL A 18 -9.66 -3.24 -17.98
CA VAL A 18 -8.61 -3.41 -18.99
C VAL A 18 -9.07 -4.31 -20.16
N ARG A 19 -9.77 -5.41 -19.87
CA ARG A 19 -10.32 -6.28 -20.93
C ARG A 19 -11.31 -5.53 -21.82
N ASN A 20 -12.20 -4.74 -21.24
CA ASN A 20 -13.21 -4.02 -22.00
C ASN A 20 -12.65 -2.77 -22.70
N SER A 21 -11.58 -2.15 -22.19
CA SER A 21 -10.92 -1.02 -22.85
C SER A 21 -10.25 -1.40 -24.17
N ALA A 22 -9.99 -2.69 -24.37
CA ALA A 22 -9.40 -3.21 -25.60
C ALA A 22 -10.30 -3.01 -26.84
N GLU A 23 -11.63 -2.92 -26.69
CA GLU A 23 -12.56 -2.74 -27.81
C GLU A 23 -12.35 -1.42 -28.57
N ASN A 24 -11.95 -0.36 -27.88
CA ASN A 24 -11.72 0.96 -28.48
C ASN A 24 -10.32 1.49 -28.23
N LEU A 25 -9.41 0.65 -27.71
CA LEU A 25 -8.03 0.97 -27.39
C LEU A 25 -7.88 2.15 -26.43
N ALA A 26 -8.83 2.31 -25.49
CA ALA A 26 -8.74 3.34 -24.45
C ALA A 26 -7.54 3.04 -23.54
N SER A 27 -6.74 4.05 -23.26
CA SER A 27 -5.68 3.95 -22.27
C SER A 27 -6.29 3.88 -20.85
N THR A 28 -5.53 3.37 -19.90
CA THR A 28 -5.99 3.26 -18.50
C THR A 28 -4.95 3.78 -17.53
N SER A 29 -5.38 4.47 -16.47
CA SER A 29 -4.65 4.66 -15.23
C SER A 29 -5.39 3.95 -14.10
N LEU A 30 -4.66 3.14 -13.33
CA LEU A 30 -5.23 2.25 -12.33
C LEU A 30 -4.54 2.47 -11.00
N GLU A 31 -5.32 2.92 -10.01
CA GLU A 31 -4.90 3.04 -8.61
C GLU A 31 -5.59 1.93 -7.80
N LEU A 32 -4.80 0.91 -7.43
CA LEU A 32 -5.36 -0.31 -6.85
C LEU A 32 -4.89 -0.50 -5.42
N GLY A 33 -5.18 -1.68 -4.87
CA GLY A 33 -4.84 -2.04 -3.51
C GLY A 33 -3.34 -2.12 -3.23
N GLY A 34 -3.00 -2.44 -2.00
CA GLY A 34 -1.63 -2.57 -1.56
C GLY A 34 -1.44 -3.56 -0.41
N LYS A 35 -0.21 -4.01 -0.24
CA LYS A 35 0.27 -4.74 0.94
C LYS A 35 1.56 -4.07 1.42
N SER A 36 1.42 -2.78 1.75
CA SER A 36 2.55 -1.88 1.95
C SER A 36 3.40 -2.27 3.16
N PRO A 37 4.72 -2.43 2.98
CA PRO A 37 5.64 -2.66 4.09
C PRO A 37 5.88 -1.38 4.88
N PHE A 38 5.96 -1.53 6.20
CA PHE A 38 6.35 -0.52 7.16
C PHE A 38 7.59 -1.04 7.89
N ILE A 39 8.77 -0.54 7.52
CA ILE A 39 10.06 -1.05 7.99
C ILE A 39 10.55 -0.23 9.17
N VAL A 40 10.91 -0.90 10.27
CA VAL A 40 11.43 -0.22 11.48
C VAL A 40 12.77 -0.83 11.86
N PHE A 41 13.84 -0.03 11.70
CA PHE A 41 15.18 -0.41 12.13
C PHE A 41 15.40 -0.14 13.61
N GLU A 42 16.42 -0.77 14.19
CA GLU A 42 16.74 -0.74 15.61
C GLU A 42 17.09 0.66 16.16
N ASP A 43 17.53 1.57 15.29
CA ASP A 43 17.88 2.95 15.63
C ASP A 43 16.72 3.95 15.49
N ALA A 44 15.54 3.48 15.08
CA ALA A 44 14.35 4.32 14.92
C ALA A 44 13.87 4.90 16.26
N ASP A 45 13.21 6.05 16.19
CA ASP A 45 12.42 6.54 17.31
C ASP A 45 11.15 5.68 17.46
N ILE A 46 11.15 4.82 18.50
CA ILE A 46 10.09 3.82 18.68
C ILE A 46 8.72 4.47 18.86
N ASP A 47 8.62 5.55 19.64
CA ASP A 47 7.32 6.17 19.93
C ASP A 47 6.72 6.84 18.69
N SER A 48 7.55 7.52 17.90
CA SER A 48 7.14 8.09 16.61
C SER A 48 6.76 6.99 15.61
N ALA A 49 7.53 5.91 15.54
CA ALA A 49 7.24 4.80 14.63
C ALA A 49 5.95 4.05 15.03
N VAL A 50 5.69 3.84 16.33
CA VAL A 50 4.43 3.27 16.83
C VAL A 50 3.25 4.17 16.49
N ASN A 51 3.35 5.49 16.70
CA ASN A 51 2.28 6.43 16.35
C ASN A 51 1.99 6.42 14.84
N ALA A 52 3.03 6.42 14.02
CA ALA A 52 2.91 6.35 12.58
C ALA A 52 2.32 5.00 12.11
N GLN A 53 2.66 3.89 12.76
CA GLN A 53 2.08 2.57 12.46
C GLN A 53 0.59 2.52 12.84
N VAL A 54 0.20 3.04 14.02
CA VAL A 54 -1.22 3.14 14.41
C VAL A 54 -2.01 3.94 13.38
N SER A 55 -1.52 5.12 13.02
CA SER A 55 -2.12 5.94 11.96
C SER A 55 -2.09 5.24 10.60
N GLY A 56 -1.01 4.54 10.28
CA GLY A 56 -0.77 3.88 9.01
C GLY A 56 -1.72 2.72 8.73
N ILE A 57 -2.14 1.97 9.76
CA ILE A 57 -2.97 0.77 9.58
C ILE A 57 -4.37 0.88 10.20
N PHE A 58 -4.55 1.56 11.34
CA PHE A 58 -5.84 1.57 12.03
C PHE A 58 -6.71 2.78 11.68
N ALA A 59 -6.13 3.90 11.29
CA ALA A 59 -6.91 5.04 10.80
C ALA A 59 -7.76 4.65 9.58
N ALA A 60 -8.95 5.24 9.48
CA ALA A 60 -9.98 4.90 8.49
C ALA A 60 -10.33 3.39 8.50
N THR A 61 -10.27 2.76 9.66
CA THR A 61 -10.54 1.33 9.87
C THR A 61 -9.64 0.43 8.99
N GLY A 62 -8.43 0.87 8.67
CA GLY A 62 -7.51 0.16 7.77
C GLY A 62 -7.96 0.09 6.31
N GLN A 63 -9.04 0.77 5.94
CA GLN A 63 -9.60 0.80 4.59
C GLN A 63 -8.91 1.87 3.74
N SER A 64 -7.62 1.66 3.51
CA SER A 64 -6.77 2.56 2.74
C SER A 64 -5.83 1.74 1.86
N CYS A 65 -5.72 2.10 0.59
CA CYS A 65 -4.82 1.47 -0.37
C CYS A 65 -3.35 1.54 0.07
N VAL A 66 -2.96 2.62 0.77
CA VAL A 66 -1.61 2.80 1.31
C VAL A 66 -1.46 2.32 2.76
N ALA A 67 -2.40 1.53 3.29
CA ALA A 67 -2.28 1.03 4.65
C ALA A 67 -0.95 0.29 4.87
N GLY A 68 -0.20 0.65 5.91
CA GLY A 68 1.05 0.00 6.31
C GLY A 68 0.78 -1.36 6.95
N SER A 69 0.24 -2.29 6.16
CA SER A 69 -0.37 -3.54 6.63
C SER A 69 0.63 -4.67 6.89
N ARG A 70 1.92 -4.48 6.55
CA ARG A 70 3.02 -5.37 6.95
C ARG A 70 4.06 -4.59 7.73
N LEU A 71 4.15 -4.83 9.04
CA LEU A 71 5.26 -4.35 9.87
C LEU A 71 6.45 -5.29 9.71
N ILE A 72 7.55 -4.77 9.22
CA ILE A 72 8.84 -5.46 9.08
C ILE A 72 9.79 -4.79 10.05
N ILE A 73 10.14 -5.47 11.14
CA ILE A 73 10.79 -4.84 12.29
C ILE A 73 12.07 -5.57 12.71
N SER A 74 13.11 -4.81 13.06
CA SER A 74 14.31 -5.41 13.63
C SER A 74 13.99 -6.23 14.88
N ASN A 75 14.45 -7.49 14.93
CA ASN A 75 14.23 -8.39 16.05
C ASN A 75 14.76 -7.81 17.37
N LYS A 76 15.75 -6.91 17.34
CA LYS A 76 16.29 -6.25 18.53
C LYS A 76 15.31 -5.38 19.29
N ILE A 77 14.27 -4.86 18.62
CA ILE A 77 13.29 -3.93 19.20
C ILE A 77 11.85 -4.45 19.09
N LYS A 78 11.63 -5.61 18.47
CA LYS A 78 10.31 -6.15 18.14
C LYS A 78 9.39 -6.22 19.35
N ASP A 79 9.84 -6.84 20.45
CA ASP A 79 9.00 -7.06 21.63
C ASP A 79 8.59 -5.74 22.30
N ALA A 80 9.53 -4.81 22.45
CA ALA A 80 9.24 -3.49 23.02
C ALA A 80 8.28 -2.69 22.13
N PHE A 81 8.45 -2.77 20.82
CA PHE A 81 7.57 -2.11 19.86
C PHE A 81 6.16 -2.71 19.87
N LEU A 82 6.04 -4.04 19.80
CA LEU A 82 4.75 -4.73 19.81
C LEU A 82 3.98 -4.51 21.11
N SER A 83 4.65 -4.47 22.26
CA SER A 83 4.03 -4.14 23.54
C SER A 83 3.37 -2.75 23.50
N LYS A 84 4.10 -1.72 23.02
CA LYS A 84 3.57 -0.37 22.88
C LYS A 84 2.45 -0.28 21.85
N LEU A 85 2.61 -0.96 20.72
CA LEU A 85 1.63 -0.97 19.65
C LEU A 85 0.32 -1.64 20.08
N ALA A 86 0.40 -2.80 20.75
CA ALA A 86 -0.76 -3.51 21.27
C ALA A 86 -1.51 -2.68 22.34
N ALA A 87 -0.78 -1.99 23.23
CA ALA A 87 -1.40 -1.10 24.20
C ALA A 87 -2.17 0.05 23.53
N LYS A 88 -1.60 0.67 22.48
CA LYS A 88 -2.30 1.70 21.70
C LYS A 88 -3.49 1.13 20.93
N ALA A 89 -3.34 -0.03 20.30
CA ALA A 89 -4.42 -0.69 19.58
C ALA A 89 -5.62 -1.03 20.48
N ALA A 90 -5.34 -1.47 21.72
CA ALA A 90 -6.37 -1.78 22.73
C ALA A 90 -7.08 -0.52 23.26
N ALA A 91 -6.42 0.62 23.24
CA ALA A 91 -6.98 1.90 23.71
C ALA A 91 -7.85 2.61 22.66
N VAL A 92 -7.84 2.15 21.40
CA VAL A 92 -8.62 2.77 20.30
C VAL A 92 -10.12 2.67 20.60
N VAL A 93 -10.81 3.80 20.53
CA VAL A 93 -12.27 3.89 20.72
C VAL A 93 -12.98 3.45 19.44
N ILE A 94 -13.63 2.28 19.50
CA ILE A 94 -14.40 1.74 18.38
C ILE A 94 -15.87 2.05 18.58
N GLY A 95 -16.46 2.80 17.67
CA GLY A 95 -17.82 3.31 17.82
C GLY A 95 -18.57 3.57 16.52
N ALA A 96 -19.77 4.11 16.68
CA ALA A 96 -20.59 4.55 15.55
C ALA A 96 -19.95 5.77 14.86
N PRO A 97 -20.09 5.91 13.53
CA PRO A 97 -19.44 7.01 12.79
C PRO A 97 -19.95 8.41 13.13
N ASP A 98 -21.13 8.53 13.73
CA ASP A 98 -21.76 9.78 14.18
C ASP A 98 -21.41 10.15 15.63
N ASP A 99 -20.68 9.30 16.34
CA ASP A 99 -20.16 9.61 17.68
C ASP A 99 -18.79 10.28 17.58
N ILE A 100 -18.67 11.51 18.11
CA ILE A 100 -17.44 12.32 18.10
C ILE A 100 -16.26 11.64 18.83
N ALA A 101 -16.54 10.73 19.76
CA ALA A 101 -15.52 9.99 20.50
C ALA A 101 -14.95 8.80 19.70
N THR A 102 -15.58 8.44 18.58
CA THR A 102 -15.15 7.30 17.77
C THR A 102 -13.87 7.61 17.01
N GLU A 103 -12.86 6.77 17.20
CA GLU A 103 -11.59 6.82 16.44
C GLU A 103 -11.57 5.83 15.29
N VAL A 104 -12.22 4.67 15.45
CA VAL A 104 -12.33 3.61 14.42
C VAL A 104 -13.81 3.19 14.29
N GLY A 105 -14.35 3.37 13.10
CA GLY A 105 -15.70 2.97 12.74
C GLY A 105 -15.79 1.51 12.28
N PRO A 106 -16.96 1.08 11.70
CA PRO A 106 -17.10 -0.25 11.13
C PRO A 106 -16.41 -0.38 9.76
N LEU A 107 -16.19 -1.61 9.34
CA LEU A 107 -15.89 -1.94 7.94
C LEU A 107 -17.10 -1.61 7.05
N CYS A 108 -16.84 -1.21 5.79
CA CYS A 108 -17.90 -0.79 4.88
C CYS A 108 -18.89 -1.90 4.52
N THR A 109 -18.44 -3.15 4.45
CA THR A 109 -19.27 -4.26 4.02
C THR A 109 -19.11 -5.52 4.89
N PRO A 110 -20.18 -6.34 5.01
CA PRO A 110 -20.06 -7.66 5.65
C PRO A 110 -19.02 -8.57 4.97
N ALA A 111 -18.89 -8.49 3.64
CA ALA A 111 -17.93 -9.30 2.89
C ALA A 111 -16.48 -9.01 3.28
N GLN A 112 -16.12 -7.74 3.56
CA GLN A 112 -14.79 -7.40 4.06
C GLN A 112 -14.53 -7.98 5.45
N ARG A 113 -15.53 -7.88 6.36
CA ARG A 113 -15.46 -8.47 7.69
C ARG A 113 -15.24 -9.99 7.61
N ASP A 114 -16.03 -10.67 6.79
CA ASP A 114 -15.97 -12.12 6.66
C ASP A 114 -14.65 -12.59 6.01
N THR A 115 -14.13 -11.82 5.06
CA THR A 115 -12.80 -12.02 4.47
C THR A 115 -11.70 -11.87 5.52
N ALA A 116 -11.78 -10.85 6.39
CA ALA A 116 -10.82 -10.68 7.48
C ALA A 116 -10.84 -11.87 8.43
N VAL A 117 -12.02 -12.32 8.87
CA VAL A 117 -12.17 -13.51 9.73
C VAL A 117 -11.54 -14.75 9.08
N LYS A 118 -11.85 -15.00 7.81
CA LYS A 118 -11.31 -16.14 7.06
C LYS A 118 -9.79 -16.12 6.96
N LEU A 119 -9.22 -14.98 6.53
CA LEU A 119 -7.77 -14.86 6.35
C LEU A 119 -7.01 -14.94 7.68
N ILE A 120 -7.55 -14.38 8.76
CA ILE A 120 -6.96 -14.52 10.10
C ILE A 120 -6.97 -15.99 10.53
N ALA A 121 -8.11 -16.67 10.43
CA ALA A 121 -8.21 -18.08 10.79
C ALA A 121 -7.23 -18.96 10.00
N GLN A 122 -7.11 -18.72 8.69
CA GLN A 122 -6.15 -19.42 7.83
C GLN A 122 -4.70 -19.15 8.23
N SER A 123 -4.39 -17.90 8.61
CA SER A 123 -3.04 -17.51 9.03
C SER A 123 -2.68 -18.14 10.37
N VAL A 124 -3.60 -18.16 11.31
CA VAL A 124 -3.42 -18.83 12.63
C VAL A 124 -3.23 -20.35 12.44
N ALA A 125 -3.95 -20.96 11.51
CA ALA A 125 -3.83 -22.41 11.24
C ALA A 125 -2.43 -22.80 10.72
N VAL A 126 -1.65 -21.87 10.16
CA VAL A 126 -0.27 -22.11 9.70
C VAL A 126 0.78 -21.52 10.65
N GLY A 127 0.38 -21.09 11.85
CA GLY A 127 1.31 -20.71 12.91
C GLY A 127 1.37 -19.21 13.25
N ALA A 128 0.60 -18.35 12.59
CA ALA A 128 0.55 -16.94 12.98
C ALA A 128 -0.08 -16.78 14.38
N VAL A 129 0.48 -15.89 15.20
CA VAL A 129 0.03 -15.63 16.57
C VAL A 129 -0.77 -14.34 16.63
N VAL A 130 -1.97 -14.39 17.22
CA VAL A 130 -2.78 -13.20 17.45
C VAL A 130 -2.25 -12.46 18.69
N VAL A 131 -1.65 -11.31 18.48
CA VAL A 131 -1.13 -10.44 19.56
C VAL A 131 -2.25 -9.54 20.12
N SER A 132 -3.18 -9.09 19.27
CA SER A 132 -4.32 -8.25 19.65
C SER A 132 -5.46 -8.43 18.66
N GLY A 133 -6.71 -8.25 19.09
CA GLY A 133 -7.91 -8.34 18.25
C GLY A 133 -8.21 -9.76 17.76
N GLY A 134 -8.32 -9.92 16.46
CA GLY A 134 -8.45 -11.23 15.79
C GLY A 134 -9.87 -11.68 15.48
N ALA A 135 -10.90 -11.05 16.05
CA ALA A 135 -12.30 -11.42 15.82
C ALA A 135 -13.21 -10.18 15.81
N PRO A 136 -14.34 -10.22 15.07
CA PRO A 136 -15.29 -9.11 15.06
C PRO A 136 -15.90 -8.89 16.45
N LEU A 137 -16.31 -7.65 16.72
CA LEU A 137 -16.99 -7.33 17.96
C LEU A 137 -18.39 -7.96 18.00
N LYS A 138 -18.80 -8.42 19.19
CA LYS A 138 -20.14 -8.99 19.42
C LYS A 138 -21.19 -7.90 19.58
N ARG A 139 -21.43 -7.17 18.48
CA ARG A 139 -22.44 -6.10 18.38
C ARG A 139 -22.95 -6.01 16.93
N ASP A 140 -24.09 -5.36 16.73
CA ASP A 140 -24.62 -5.14 15.39
C ASP A 140 -23.69 -4.26 14.55
N GLY A 141 -23.54 -4.60 13.26
CA GLY A 141 -22.66 -3.92 12.32
C GLY A 141 -21.37 -4.68 12.02
N ASN A 142 -20.51 -4.08 11.19
CA ASN A 142 -19.28 -4.71 10.72
C ASN A 142 -18.06 -4.26 11.53
N PHE A 143 -18.19 -4.14 12.84
CA PHE A 143 -17.12 -3.66 13.70
C PHE A 143 -16.02 -4.70 13.88
N PHE A 144 -14.79 -4.30 13.55
CA PHE A 144 -13.61 -5.12 13.67
C PHE A 144 -12.52 -4.38 14.44
N PRO A 145 -11.96 -4.96 15.51
CA PRO A 145 -10.96 -4.26 16.31
C PRO A 145 -9.61 -4.21 15.60
N PRO A 146 -8.75 -3.23 15.93
CA PRO A 146 -7.34 -3.26 15.59
C PRO A 146 -6.74 -4.63 15.91
N THR A 147 -6.23 -5.28 14.86
CA THR A 147 -5.73 -6.66 14.94
C THR A 147 -4.26 -6.71 14.56
N ILE A 148 -3.47 -7.42 15.36
CA ILE A 148 -2.03 -7.60 15.15
C ILE A 148 -1.76 -9.11 15.12
N LEU A 149 -1.15 -9.57 14.02
CA LEU A 149 -0.73 -10.96 13.81
C LEU A 149 0.80 -11.03 13.74
N ASP A 150 1.44 -11.71 14.66
CA ASP A 150 2.87 -12.04 14.55
C ASP A 150 3.03 -13.28 13.66
N CYS A 151 3.71 -13.10 12.55
CA CYS A 151 3.94 -14.12 11.53
C CYS A 151 5.42 -14.54 11.46
N SER A 152 6.23 -14.27 12.50
CA SER A 152 7.66 -14.58 12.50
C SER A 152 7.94 -16.07 12.28
N ASP A 153 7.07 -16.95 12.78
CA ASP A 153 7.15 -18.40 12.60
C ASP A 153 6.16 -18.94 11.53
N ALA A 154 5.54 -18.05 10.76
CA ALA A 154 4.53 -18.39 9.76
C ALA A 154 4.75 -17.63 8.43
N PRO A 155 5.88 -17.87 7.73
CA PRO A 155 6.23 -17.12 6.52
C PRO A 155 5.24 -17.29 5.36
N ASP A 156 4.50 -18.38 5.35
CA ASP A 156 3.49 -18.67 4.32
C ASP A 156 2.07 -18.24 4.71
N ALA A 157 1.92 -17.45 5.79
CA ALA A 157 0.61 -17.03 6.27
C ALA A 157 -0.10 -16.15 5.23
N PRO A 158 -1.36 -16.46 4.86
CA PRO A 158 -2.12 -15.70 3.87
C PRO A 158 -2.24 -14.19 4.19
N CYS A 159 -2.18 -13.83 5.48
CA CYS A 159 -2.18 -12.43 5.91
C CYS A 159 -0.96 -11.63 5.44
N LEU A 160 0.11 -12.25 4.98
CA LEU A 160 1.30 -11.57 4.45
C LEU A 160 1.14 -11.14 2.99
N THR A 161 0.33 -11.86 2.22
CA THR A 161 0.21 -11.69 0.76
C THR A 161 -1.13 -11.09 0.32
N HIS A 162 -2.21 -11.31 1.10
CA HIS A 162 -3.55 -10.83 0.76
C HIS A 162 -3.86 -9.49 1.42
N GLU A 163 -4.46 -8.58 0.67
CA GLU A 163 -4.99 -7.32 1.20
C GLU A 163 -6.30 -7.59 1.98
N PHE A 164 -6.36 -7.12 3.23
CA PHE A 164 -7.58 -7.20 4.04
C PHE A 164 -8.55 -6.04 3.75
N PHE A 165 -8.00 -4.89 3.41
CA PHE A 165 -8.71 -3.60 3.37
C PHE A 165 -9.47 -3.36 4.68
N GLY A 166 -8.77 -3.57 5.78
CA GLY A 166 -9.29 -3.54 7.16
C GLY A 166 -8.18 -3.38 8.19
N PRO A 167 -8.51 -3.25 9.49
CA PRO A 167 -7.56 -2.90 10.54
C PRO A 167 -6.72 -4.10 11.01
N VAL A 168 -6.05 -4.77 10.07
CA VAL A 168 -5.25 -5.99 10.33
C VAL A 168 -3.81 -5.77 9.91
N LEU A 169 -2.91 -5.87 10.87
CA LEU A 169 -1.47 -5.77 10.72
C LEU A 169 -0.83 -7.14 10.78
N SER A 170 0.04 -7.45 9.82
CA SER A 170 0.91 -8.63 9.85
C SER A 170 2.33 -8.20 10.21
N VAL A 171 3.01 -8.93 11.09
CA VAL A 171 4.33 -8.59 11.62
C VAL A 171 5.34 -9.65 11.22
N LEU A 172 6.51 -9.21 10.77
CA LEU A 172 7.68 -10.05 10.47
C LEU A 172 8.92 -9.42 11.12
N GLY A 173 9.74 -10.26 11.74
CA GLY A 173 11.04 -9.86 12.26
C GLY A 173 12.13 -9.96 11.20
N PHE A 174 13.18 -9.13 11.31
CA PHE A 174 14.41 -9.26 10.50
C PHE A 174 15.66 -9.03 11.35
N ASP A 175 16.79 -9.55 10.88
CA ASP A 175 18.08 -9.39 11.53
C ASP A 175 19.07 -8.52 10.73
N SER A 176 18.89 -8.39 9.42
CA SER A 176 19.75 -7.59 8.53
C SER A 176 18.97 -6.63 7.62
N GLU A 177 19.66 -5.62 7.06
CA GLU A 177 19.08 -4.70 6.06
C GLU A 177 18.63 -5.48 4.80
N GLU A 178 19.35 -6.51 4.42
CA GLU A 178 19.04 -7.38 3.29
C GLU A 178 17.76 -8.18 3.52
N ASP A 179 17.58 -8.75 4.72
CA ASP A 179 16.35 -9.46 5.09
C ASP A 179 15.15 -8.51 5.06
N ALA A 180 15.29 -7.31 5.65
CA ALA A 180 14.25 -6.30 5.64
C ALA A 180 13.79 -5.96 4.22
N LEU A 181 14.74 -5.79 3.29
CA LEU A 181 14.45 -5.49 1.88
C LEU A 181 13.83 -6.69 1.15
N SER A 182 14.31 -7.89 1.41
CA SER A 182 13.75 -9.12 0.84
C SER A 182 12.29 -9.26 1.25
N LEU A 183 11.99 -9.20 2.55
CA LEU A 183 10.63 -9.27 3.09
C LEU A 183 9.75 -8.12 2.57
N ALA A 184 10.28 -6.90 2.49
CA ALA A 184 9.52 -5.75 2.02
C ALA A 184 9.07 -5.91 0.56
N ASN A 185 9.95 -6.43 -0.29
CA ASN A 185 9.70 -6.60 -1.72
C ASN A 185 8.97 -7.90 -2.07
N ASP A 186 8.80 -8.81 -1.10
CA ASP A 186 8.08 -10.07 -1.29
C ASP A 186 6.56 -9.85 -1.28
N THR A 187 6.09 -9.24 -2.34
CA THR A 187 4.67 -8.97 -2.60
C THR A 187 4.43 -8.70 -4.07
N ALA A 188 3.26 -9.08 -4.55
CA ALA A 188 2.81 -8.74 -5.90
C ALA A 188 2.36 -7.27 -6.05
N PHE A 189 2.17 -6.58 -4.92
CA PHE A 189 1.81 -5.16 -4.85
C PHE A 189 3.06 -4.26 -4.85
N GLY A 190 2.87 -2.96 -5.00
CA GLY A 190 3.95 -1.99 -5.01
C GLY A 190 3.45 -0.54 -4.92
N LEU A 191 2.44 -0.26 -4.05
CA LEU A 191 1.89 1.08 -3.93
C LEU A 191 2.76 1.97 -3.05
N ALA A 192 2.89 1.61 -1.77
CA ALA A 192 3.59 2.44 -0.80
C ALA A 192 4.51 1.64 0.12
N SER A 193 5.40 2.34 0.81
CA SER A 193 6.28 1.81 1.85
C SER A 193 6.64 2.90 2.87
N GLY A 194 6.87 2.51 4.12
CA GLY A 194 7.44 3.36 5.17
C GLY A 194 8.79 2.82 5.64
N VAL A 195 9.72 3.71 5.98
CA VAL A 195 11.05 3.36 6.52
C VAL A 195 11.34 4.24 7.72
N PHE A 196 11.64 3.63 8.86
CA PHE A 196 11.99 4.33 10.09
C PHE A 196 13.41 3.98 10.51
N THR A 197 14.29 4.96 10.50
CA THR A 197 15.70 4.87 10.88
C THR A 197 16.27 6.27 11.14
N ARG A 198 17.26 6.40 12.02
CA ARG A 198 18.02 7.63 12.18
C ARG A 198 19.27 7.71 11.29
N ASP A 199 19.64 6.60 10.65
CA ASP A 199 20.75 6.55 9.69
C ASP A 199 20.27 7.01 8.29
N LEU A 200 20.67 8.21 7.92
CA LEU A 200 20.33 8.79 6.61
C LEU A 200 20.92 7.98 5.45
N SER A 201 22.12 7.41 5.61
CA SER A 201 22.76 6.58 4.60
C SER A 201 21.97 5.29 4.37
N ARG A 202 21.52 4.65 5.45
CA ARG A 202 20.61 3.49 5.40
C ARG A 202 19.30 3.85 4.70
N ALA A 203 18.68 4.95 5.08
CA ALA A 203 17.45 5.41 4.44
C ALA A 203 17.60 5.52 2.92
N HIS A 204 18.67 6.14 2.43
CA HIS A 204 18.95 6.28 1.00
C HIS A 204 19.21 4.94 0.30
N ARG A 205 19.93 4.01 0.94
CA ARG A 205 20.15 2.66 0.36
C ARG A 205 18.85 1.89 0.24
N VAL A 206 18.03 1.92 1.28
CA VAL A 206 16.75 1.19 1.36
C VAL A 206 15.74 1.74 0.35
N ILE A 207 15.54 3.07 0.28
CA ILE A 207 14.62 3.71 -0.67
C ILE A 207 14.89 3.27 -2.11
N ARG A 208 16.16 3.21 -2.52
CA ARG A 208 16.55 2.83 -3.89
C ARG A 208 16.20 1.39 -4.26
N LYS A 209 16.09 0.49 -3.27
CA LYS A 209 15.86 -0.94 -3.47
C LYS A 209 14.40 -1.34 -3.25
N LEU A 210 13.59 -0.47 -2.63
CA LEU A 210 12.18 -0.73 -2.40
C LEU A 210 11.37 -0.64 -3.71
N ARG A 211 10.54 -1.65 -3.93
CA ARG A 211 9.62 -1.74 -5.07
C ARG A 211 8.26 -1.14 -4.68
N ALA A 212 8.23 0.18 -4.48
CA ALA A 212 7.02 0.92 -4.16
C ALA A 212 7.01 2.25 -4.93
N GLY A 213 5.83 2.69 -5.35
CA GLY A 213 5.66 3.97 -6.04
C GLY A 213 5.80 5.17 -5.10
N ILE A 214 5.53 4.96 -3.80
CA ILE A 214 5.64 5.97 -2.76
C ILE A 214 6.48 5.40 -1.61
N VAL A 215 7.50 6.15 -1.16
CA VAL A 215 8.29 5.78 0.01
C VAL A 215 8.36 6.95 0.98
N TRP A 216 7.92 6.73 2.21
CA TRP A 216 8.04 7.69 3.31
C TRP A 216 9.20 7.31 4.23
N VAL A 217 9.93 8.31 4.71
CA VAL A 217 11.00 8.13 5.69
C VAL A 217 10.67 8.91 6.95
N ASN A 218 10.64 8.22 8.09
CA ASN A 218 10.31 8.76 9.42
C ASN A 218 8.97 9.51 9.46
N THR A 219 8.09 9.20 8.54
CA THR A 219 6.70 9.68 8.45
C THR A 219 5.87 8.64 7.72
N TYR A 220 4.54 8.75 7.73
CA TYR A 220 3.65 7.89 6.97
C TYR A 220 2.38 8.65 6.56
N ARG A 221 1.80 8.32 5.37
CA ARG A 221 0.58 8.93 4.82
C ARG A 221 0.66 10.43 4.52
N ALA A 222 1.86 11.01 4.44
CA ALA A 222 2.01 12.37 3.95
C ALA A 222 1.72 12.39 2.43
N VAL A 223 0.72 13.14 1.99
CA VAL A 223 0.29 13.22 0.59
C VAL A 223 0.25 14.67 0.15
N SER A 224 0.63 14.92 -1.09
CA SER A 224 0.55 16.25 -1.72
C SER A 224 0.02 16.09 -3.15
N PRO A 225 -0.91 16.92 -3.61
CA PRO A 225 -1.37 16.91 -5.00
C PRO A 225 -0.25 17.28 -5.99
N MET A 226 0.85 17.86 -5.52
CA MET A 226 2.02 18.21 -6.33
C MET A 226 2.99 17.06 -6.52
N ALA A 227 2.84 15.97 -5.78
CA ALA A 227 3.66 14.76 -5.90
C ALA A 227 2.90 13.67 -6.67
N PRO A 228 3.56 12.91 -7.56
CA PRO A 228 2.93 11.80 -8.23
C PRO A 228 2.56 10.70 -7.23
N PHE A 229 1.33 10.21 -7.33
CA PHE A 229 0.80 9.12 -6.52
C PHE A 229 0.51 7.93 -7.43
N GLY A 230 0.86 6.70 -7.02
CA GLY A 230 0.56 5.48 -7.76
C GLY A 230 1.60 4.39 -7.54
N GLY A 231 1.24 3.17 -7.96
CA GLY A 231 1.99 1.95 -7.66
C GLY A 231 2.58 1.24 -8.86
N HIS A 232 3.00 0.00 -8.58
CA HIS A 232 3.52 -0.97 -9.54
C HIS A 232 2.84 -2.35 -9.32
N GLY A 233 2.96 -3.25 -10.30
CA GLY A 233 2.44 -4.61 -10.16
C GLY A 233 0.93 -4.64 -9.96
N LEU A 234 0.45 -5.39 -8.98
CA LEU A 234 -0.99 -5.45 -8.66
C LEU A 234 -1.54 -4.15 -8.04
N SER A 235 -0.70 -3.17 -7.72
CA SER A 235 -1.15 -1.84 -7.30
C SER A 235 -1.47 -0.91 -8.47
N GLY A 236 -1.33 -1.38 -9.70
CA GLY A 236 -1.77 -0.65 -10.89
C GLY A 236 -0.65 0.03 -11.66
N HIS A 237 -1.05 0.98 -12.51
CA HIS A 237 -0.16 1.77 -13.36
C HIS A 237 -0.78 3.14 -13.65
N GLY A 238 0.01 4.04 -14.25
CA GLY A 238 -0.31 5.46 -14.30
C GLY A 238 0.07 6.18 -13.01
N ARG A 239 -0.26 7.45 -12.94
CA ARG A 239 -0.06 8.24 -11.71
C ARG A 239 -1.19 9.24 -11.54
N GLU A 240 -1.60 9.46 -10.28
CA GLU A 240 -2.43 10.59 -9.90
C GLU A 240 -1.56 11.69 -9.26
N GLY A 241 -1.98 12.94 -9.36
CA GLY A 241 -1.20 14.08 -8.88
C GLY A 241 0.11 14.34 -9.63
N GLY A 242 0.76 15.46 -9.32
CA GLY A 242 1.97 15.89 -10.01
C GLY A 242 1.78 16.16 -11.51
N LEU A 243 2.88 16.48 -12.19
CA LEU A 243 2.86 16.72 -13.64
C LEU A 243 2.56 15.43 -14.45
N GLN A 244 2.94 14.27 -13.92
CA GLN A 244 2.77 12.98 -14.58
C GLN A 244 1.29 12.68 -14.86
N ALA A 245 0.41 12.99 -13.93
CA ALA A 245 -1.02 12.78 -14.11
C ALA A 245 -1.58 13.56 -15.31
N ALA A 246 -1.08 14.78 -15.56
CA ALA A 246 -1.53 15.57 -16.70
C ALA A 246 -1.17 14.91 -18.05
N LEU A 247 -0.08 14.18 -18.12
CA LEU A 247 0.37 13.50 -19.34
C LEU A 247 -0.57 12.37 -19.76
N ASP A 248 -1.20 11.68 -18.80
CA ASP A 248 -2.15 10.59 -19.06
C ASP A 248 -3.42 11.10 -19.81
N TYR A 249 -3.75 12.40 -19.64
CA TYR A 249 -4.91 13.04 -20.28
C TYR A 249 -4.53 13.84 -21.55
N THR A 250 -3.31 13.68 -22.06
CA THR A 250 -2.84 14.38 -23.26
C THR A 250 -2.38 13.39 -24.33
N LYS A 251 -2.29 13.85 -25.56
CA LYS A 251 -1.74 13.08 -26.70
C LYS A 251 -0.56 13.83 -27.30
N VAL A 252 0.56 13.16 -27.41
CA VAL A 252 1.76 13.70 -28.04
C VAL A 252 1.58 13.72 -29.55
N LYS A 253 1.89 14.85 -30.19
CA LYS A 253 1.93 15.00 -31.65
C LYS A 253 3.32 15.46 -32.06
N ALA A 254 3.99 14.68 -32.89
CA ALA A 254 5.20 15.12 -33.56
C ALA A 254 4.85 15.93 -34.82
N VAL A 255 5.47 17.08 -34.99
CA VAL A 255 5.29 17.96 -36.16
C VAL A 255 6.65 18.20 -36.81
N TRP A 256 6.73 17.89 -38.09
CA TRP A 256 7.92 18.15 -38.90
C TRP A 256 7.58 19.24 -39.89
N LEU A 257 8.27 20.37 -39.80
CA LEU A 257 8.09 21.51 -40.68
C LEU A 257 9.33 21.63 -41.59
N ARG A 258 9.10 21.55 -42.89
CA ARG A 258 10.12 21.93 -43.86
C ARG A 258 9.98 23.44 -44.16
N THR A 259 11.05 24.15 -44.02
CA THR A 259 11.12 25.61 -44.26
C THR A 259 11.88 26.01 -45.53
N SER A 260 12.40 25.02 -46.29
CA SER A 260 13.05 25.27 -47.55
C SER A 260 12.04 25.25 -48.70
N ASP A 261 12.20 26.19 -49.64
CA ASP A 261 11.46 26.26 -50.90
C ASP A 261 12.03 25.32 -52.02
N ASP A 262 13.15 24.66 -51.73
CA ASP A 262 13.72 23.71 -52.70
C ASP A 262 12.76 22.55 -52.99
N PRO A 263 12.73 21.98 -54.17
CA PRO A 263 11.96 20.78 -54.46
C PRO A 263 12.36 19.59 -53.58
N ILE A 264 11.38 18.80 -53.15
CA ILE A 264 11.67 17.54 -52.46
C ILE A 264 12.35 16.61 -53.49
N PRO A 265 13.58 16.10 -53.21
CA PRO A 265 14.27 15.20 -54.14
C PRO A 265 13.49 13.92 -54.37
N ASP A 266 13.61 13.35 -55.59
CA ASP A 266 13.03 12.06 -55.91
C ASP A 266 13.67 10.99 -55.02
N PRO A 267 12.88 10.24 -54.23
CA PRO A 267 13.39 9.26 -53.29
C PRO A 267 14.00 8.02 -53.96
N PHE A 268 13.73 7.82 -55.26
CA PHE A 268 14.24 6.69 -56.06
C PHE A 268 15.49 7.02 -56.88
N VAL A 269 15.93 8.27 -56.89
CA VAL A 269 17.19 8.68 -57.53
C VAL A 269 18.27 8.74 -56.46
N MET A 270 19.08 7.67 -56.36
CA MET A 270 20.28 7.70 -55.52
C MET A 270 21.33 8.58 -56.20
N ARG A 271 21.79 9.64 -55.50
CA ARG A 271 22.92 10.47 -55.90
C ARG A 271 24.22 9.94 -55.33
#